data_026a4699138ce7c6e065c0df0b67d7cb
#
_entry.id   026a4699138ce7c6e065c0df0b67d7cb
#
_cell.length_a   1.000
_cell.length_b   1.000
_cell.length_c   1.000
_cell.angle_alpha   90.00
_cell.angle_beta   90.00
_cell.angle_gamma   90.00
#
_symmetry.space_group_name_H-M   'P 1'
#
loop_
_entity.id
_entity.type
_entity.pdbx_description
1 polymer ?
#
loop_
_entity_poly.entity_id
_entity_poly.type
_entity_poly.pdbx_seq_one_letter_code
_entity_poly.pdbx_strand_id
1 'polypeptide(L)'
;MGQKVHPYGFRLGVNKPWRSRWFSEREYDKLLVEDVKLKAELREKLKAAGVSSVEIERPGNKLRFLIRTARPGIVIGRKGAEIEKLKTELGKRTNRDVFIDIIEVNKPELDAQLVAENIALQLEKRVSFRRAMRKSVDSAKRFGCKGIKVRVSGRLNGNEIARSEWYLDGQLPLHTLRADIDYGFAEANTTYGVIGVKTWIYRGDIYEQKRRKPAVGTSVF
;
A
#
# COMPACT_ATOMS: atom_id res chain seq x y z
N MET A 1 -9.59 25.21 -6.11
CA MET A 1 -8.45 24.49 -5.50
C MET A 1 -7.82 23.59 -6.55
N GLY A 2 -6.49 23.68 -6.75
CA GLY A 2 -5.78 22.86 -7.73
C GLY A 2 -5.80 21.35 -7.40
N GLN A 3 -5.60 20.53 -8.43
CA GLN A 3 -5.49 19.09 -8.29
C GLN A 3 -4.23 18.73 -7.49
N LYS A 4 -4.30 17.64 -6.72
CA LYS A 4 -3.17 17.15 -5.93
C LYS A 4 -2.53 15.96 -6.65
N VAL A 5 -1.21 16.01 -6.81
CA VAL A 5 -0.45 14.89 -7.34
C VAL A 5 -0.47 13.74 -6.34
N HIS A 6 -0.51 12.51 -6.85
CA HIS A 6 -0.45 11.31 -6.00
C HIS A 6 0.91 11.26 -5.27
N PRO A 7 0.94 11.16 -3.92
CA PRO A 7 2.20 11.27 -3.16
C PRO A 7 3.26 10.23 -3.54
N TYR A 8 2.83 9.02 -3.85
CA TYR A 8 3.73 7.96 -4.31
C TYR A 8 4.31 8.27 -5.69
N GLY A 9 3.45 8.70 -6.66
CA GLY A 9 3.88 9.05 -8.01
C GLY A 9 4.84 10.24 -8.04
N PHE A 10 4.62 11.25 -7.19
CA PHE A 10 5.52 12.40 -7.06
C PHE A 10 6.94 12.01 -6.61
N ARG A 11 7.09 10.91 -5.87
CA ARG A 11 8.37 10.42 -5.31
C ARG A 11 8.97 9.26 -6.07
N LEU A 12 8.33 8.86 -7.16
CA LEU A 12 8.79 7.75 -7.97
C LEU A 12 10.16 8.06 -8.59
N GLY A 13 11.10 7.12 -8.50
CA GLY A 13 12.47 7.31 -8.97
C GLY A 13 13.38 8.11 -8.02
N VAL A 14 12.83 8.79 -7.01
CA VAL A 14 13.61 9.49 -5.98
C VAL A 14 13.78 8.61 -4.74
N ASN A 15 12.68 8.31 -4.04
CA ASN A 15 12.71 7.48 -2.83
C ASN A 15 11.70 6.31 -2.87
N LYS A 16 10.91 6.20 -3.92
CA LYS A 16 9.95 5.11 -4.13
C LYS A 16 10.26 4.38 -5.44
N PRO A 17 10.35 3.03 -5.43
CA PRO A 17 10.49 2.21 -6.64
C PRO A 17 9.15 2.00 -7.34
N TRP A 18 9.20 1.51 -8.57
CA TRP A 18 8.01 1.02 -9.27
C TRP A 18 7.43 -0.22 -8.59
N ARG A 19 6.11 -0.35 -8.59
CA ARG A 19 5.40 -1.54 -8.06
C ARG A 19 5.29 -2.67 -9.07
N SER A 20 5.54 -2.41 -10.35
CA SER A 20 5.77 -3.41 -11.38
C SER A 20 7.15 -3.18 -11.96
N ARG A 21 8.01 -4.20 -11.97
CA ARG A 21 9.41 -4.12 -12.40
C ARG A 21 9.64 -5.11 -13.51
N TRP A 22 9.36 -4.69 -14.74
CA TRP A 22 9.59 -5.44 -15.96
C TRP A 22 9.62 -4.50 -17.16
N PHE A 23 10.14 -4.98 -18.27
CA PHE A 23 10.21 -4.25 -19.53
C PHE A 23 9.77 -5.16 -20.69
N SER A 24 9.00 -4.64 -21.63
CA SER A 24 8.63 -5.30 -22.89
C SER A 24 8.37 -4.24 -23.95
N GLU A 25 8.95 -4.41 -25.14
CA GLU A 25 8.72 -3.52 -26.27
C GLU A 25 7.44 -3.87 -27.05
N ARG A 26 7.17 -5.16 -27.25
CA ARG A 26 6.11 -5.63 -28.15
C ARG A 26 4.78 -5.95 -27.47
N GLU A 27 4.81 -6.37 -26.21
CA GLU A 27 3.63 -6.87 -25.47
C GLU A 27 3.30 -6.04 -24.23
N TYR A 28 3.75 -4.79 -24.21
CA TYR A 28 3.58 -3.92 -23.04
C TYR A 28 2.10 -3.76 -22.67
N ASP A 29 1.23 -3.54 -23.64
CA ASP A 29 -0.21 -3.36 -23.48
C ASP A 29 -0.88 -4.55 -22.80
N LYS A 30 -0.61 -5.76 -23.30
CA LYS A 30 -1.18 -7.02 -22.79
C LYS A 30 -0.70 -7.30 -21.36
N LEU A 31 0.61 -7.17 -21.13
CA LEU A 31 1.21 -7.41 -19.82
C LEU A 31 0.76 -6.41 -18.76
N LEU A 32 0.55 -5.14 -19.14
CA LEU A 32 0.04 -4.12 -18.23
C LEU A 32 -1.40 -4.41 -17.80
N VAL A 33 -2.27 -4.76 -18.76
CA VAL A 33 -3.68 -5.11 -18.47
C VAL A 33 -3.75 -6.37 -17.60
N GLU A 34 -2.90 -7.36 -17.89
CA GLU A 34 -2.77 -8.58 -17.08
C GLU A 34 -2.36 -8.24 -15.64
N ASP A 35 -1.32 -7.42 -15.44
CA ASP A 35 -0.86 -7.00 -14.12
C ASP A 35 -1.94 -6.28 -13.30
N VAL A 36 -2.69 -5.39 -13.92
CA VAL A 36 -3.77 -4.65 -13.25
C VAL A 36 -4.86 -5.61 -12.76
N LYS A 37 -5.27 -6.55 -13.62
CA LYS A 37 -6.28 -7.57 -13.27
C LYS A 37 -5.79 -8.48 -12.15
N LEU A 38 -4.58 -9.01 -12.26
CA LEU A 38 -3.99 -9.90 -11.26
C LEU A 38 -3.83 -9.22 -9.90
N LYS A 39 -3.38 -7.95 -9.87
CA LYS A 39 -3.28 -7.17 -8.63
C LYS A 39 -4.63 -6.92 -7.98
N ALA A 40 -5.67 -6.63 -8.77
CA ALA A 40 -7.02 -6.41 -8.24
C ALA A 40 -7.58 -7.68 -7.60
N GLU A 41 -7.48 -8.81 -8.28
CA GLU A 41 -7.95 -10.10 -7.80
C GLU A 41 -7.22 -10.59 -6.56
N LEU A 42 -5.88 -10.45 -6.54
CA LEU A 42 -5.09 -10.82 -5.37
C LEU A 42 -5.47 -9.99 -4.15
N ARG A 43 -5.72 -8.70 -4.32
CA ARG A 43 -6.19 -7.84 -3.22
C ARG A 43 -7.55 -8.25 -2.70
N GLU A 44 -8.47 -8.61 -3.61
CA GLU A 44 -9.80 -9.05 -3.24
C GLU A 44 -9.78 -10.40 -2.49
N LYS A 45 -9.08 -11.40 -3.03
CA LYS A 45 -8.93 -12.72 -2.40
C LYS A 45 -8.24 -12.66 -1.05
N LEU A 46 -7.23 -11.81 -0.92
CA LEU A 46 -6.42 -11.68 0.29
C LEU A 46 -6.86 -10.52 1.20
N LYS A 47 -8.04 -9.97 1.01
CA LYS A 47 -8.57 -8.86 1.83
C LYS A 47 -8.52 -9.17 3.33
N ALA A 48 -8.81 -10.40 3.73
CA ALA A 48 -8.77 -10.84 5.14
C ALA A 48 -7.36 -10.84 5.74
N ALA A 49 -6.32 -11.01 4.92
CA ALA A 49 -4.92 -11.00 5.34
C ALA A 49 -4.36 -9.58 5.57
N GLY A 50 -5.06 -8.53 5.11
CA GLY A 50 -4.58 -7.14 5.19
C GLY A 50 -3.35 -6.93 4.30
N VAL A 51 -3.58 -6.82 3.00
CA VAL A 51 -2.52 -6.63 2.00
C VAL A 51 -2.18 -5.15 1.86
N SER A 52 -0.96 -4.78 2.18
CA SER A 52 -0.44 -3.42 2.00
C SER A 52 -0.15 -3.11 0.53
N SER A 53 0.65 -3.95 -0.12
CA SER A 53 1.00 -3.80 -1.53
C SER A 53 1.25 -5.14 -2.21
N VAL A 54 0.97 -5.18 -3.51
CA VAL A 54 1.33 -6.28 -4.40
C VAL A 54 2.27 -5.73 -5.46
N GLU A 55 3.49 -6.24 -5.49
CA GLU A 55 4.50 -5.90 -6.49
C GLU A 55 4.67 -7.08 -7.46
N ILE A 56 4.93 -6.79 -8.73
CA ILE A 56 5.11 -7.81 -9.78
C ILE A 56 6.46 -7.63 -10.44
N GLU A 57 7.19 -8.72 -10.57
CA GLU A 57 8.43 -8.81 -11.33
C GLU A 57 8.28 -9.90 -12.41
N ARG A 58 8.81 -9.63 -13.60
CA ARG A 58 8.77 -10.57 -14.72
C ARG A 58 10.19 -10.86 -15.22
N PRO A 59 10.95 -11.70 -14.52
CA PRO A 59 12.26 -12.13 -15.01
C PRO A 59 12.11 -13.19 -16.11
N GLY A 60 12.27 -12.81 -17.37
CA GLY A 60 12.08 -13.71 -18.53
C GLY A 60 10.66 -14.26 -18.59
N ASN A 61 10.52 -15.60 -18.59
CA ASN A 61 9.21 -16.27 -18.67
C ASN A 61 8.58 -16.58 -17.28
N LYS A 62 9.17 -16.09 -16.20
CA LYS A 62 8.68 -16.30 -14.83
C LYS A 62 7.90 -15.10 -14.35
N LEU A 63 6.92 -15.32 -13.48
CA LEU A 63 6.10 -14.30 -12.85
C LEU A 63 6.30 -14.37 -11.34
N ARG A 64 6.84 -13.31 -10.74
CA ARG A 64 7.10 -13.24 -9.32
C ARG A 64 6.22 -12.17 -8.68
N PHE A 65 5.46 -12.57 -7.68
CA PHE A 65 4.64 -11.70 -6.85
C PHE A 65 5.32 -11.47 -5.51
N LEU A 66 5.52 -10.21 -5.13
CA LEU A 66 5.90 -9.84 -3.77
C LEU A 66 4.67 -9.24 -3.08
N ILE A 67 4.15 -9.96 -2.10
CA ILE A 67 2.94 -9.57 -1.36
C ILE A 67 3.35 -9.11 0.02
N ARG A 68 3.14 -7.82 0.31
CA ARG A 68 3.33 -7.28 1.65
C ARG A 68 2.03 -7.36 2.43
N THR A 69 2.02 -8.08 3.54
CA THR A 69 0.82 -8.33 4.33
C THR A 69 1.08 -8.18 5.83
N ALA A 70 0.03 -7.76 6.55
CA ALA A 70 0.07 -7.69 8.01
C ALA A 70 -0.10 -9.07 8.68
N ARG A 71 -0.69 -10.04 7.97
CA ARG A 71 -1.00 -11.37 8.51
C ARG A 71 -0.57 -12.47 7.55
N PRO A 72 0.74 -12.76 7.49
CA PRO A 72 1.28 -13.75 6.54
C PRO A 72 0.69 -15.14 6.72
N GLY A 73 0.36 -15.54 7.95
CA GLY A 73 -0.22 -16.84 8.24
C GLY A 73 -1.54 -17.14 7.51
N ILE A 74 -2.35 -16.12 7.23
CA ILE A 74 -3.61 -16.28 6.47
C ILE A 74 -3.31 -16.57 5.00
N VAL A 75 -2.28 -15.94 4.44
CA VAL A 75 -1.90 -16.12 3.03
C VAL A 75 -1.23 -17.48 2.82
N ILE A 76 -0.38 -17.90 3.75
CA ILE A 76 0.31 -19.19 3.68
C ILE A 76 -0.68 -20.34 3.89
N GLY A 77 -1.61 -20.18 4.84
CA GLY A 77 -2.55 -21.21 5.21
C GLY A 77 -1.93 -22.39 5.98
N ARG A 78 -2.73 -23.41 6.27
CA ARG A 78 -2.24 -24.61 6.94
C ARG A 78 -1.28 -25.36 6.03
N LYS A 79 -0.04 -25.57 6.48
CA LYS A 79 1.04 -26.29 5.74
C LYS A 79 1.29 -25.76 4.33
N GLY A 80 1.00 -24.48 4.06
CA GLY A 80 1.23 -23.89 2.75
C GLY A 80 0.14 -24.17 1.69
N ALA A 81 -0.98 -24.79 2.06
CA ALA A 81 -2.00 -25.21 1.11
C ALA A 81 -2.65 -24.05 0.34
N GLU A 82 -2.86 -22.90 0.99
CA GLU A 82 -3.49 -21.74 0.34
C GLU A 82 -2.55 -21.07 -0.67
N ILE A 83 -1.26 -20.95 -0.35
CA ILE A 83 -0.29 -20.38 -1.29
C ILE A 83 -0.08 -21.28 -2.51
N GLU A 84 -0.09 -22.61 -2.34
CA GLU A 84 0.02 -23.56 -3.46
C GLU A 84 -1.22 -23.51 -4.36
N LYS A 85 -2.41 -23.40 -3.81
CA LYS A 85 -3.64 -23.19 -4.58
C LYS A 85 -3.57 -21.90 -5.41
N LEU A 86 -3.18 -20.80 -4.78
CA LEU A 86 -2.99 -19.51 -5.47
C LEU A 86 -1.96 -19.62 -6.59
N LYS A 87 -0.82 -20.26 -6.33
CA LYS A 87 0.24 -20.48 -7.33
C LYS A 87 -0.28 -21.29 -8.53
N THR A 88 -0.99 -22.38 -8.27
CA THR A 88 -1.54 -23.25 -9.32
C THR A 88 -2.61 -22.51 -10.15
N GLU A 89 -3.48 -21.75 -9.50
CA GLU A 89 -4.53 -20.97 -10.16
C GLU A 89 -3.94 -19.88 -11.06
N LEU A 90 -2.98 -19.10 -10.52
CA LEU A 90 -2.30 -18.06 -11.29
C LEU A 90 -1.48 -18.64 -12.44
N GLY A 91 -0.79 -19.79 -12.22
CA GLY A 91 -0.03 -20.48 -13.26
C GLY A 91 -0.89 -20.95 -14.42
N LYS A 92 -2.05 -21.58 -14.14
CA LYS A 92 -3.02 -22.00 -15.17
C LYS A 92 -3.53 -20.83 -16.00
N ARG A 93 -3.70 -19.66 -15.39
CA ARG A 93 -4.25 -18.48 -16.05
C ARG A 93 -3.23 -17.75 -16.90
N THR A 94 -2.00 -17.65 -16.40
CA THR A 94 -0.92 -16.89 -17.08
C THR A 94 -0.07 -17.75 -18.01
N ASN A 95 -0.21 -19.08 -17.96
CA ASN A 95 0.63 -20.06 -18.65
C ASN A 95 2.15 -19.83 -18.41
N ARG A 96 2.50 -19.38 -17.19
CA ARG A 96 3.88 -19.08 -16.78
C ARG A 96 4.18 -19.68 -15.41
N ASP A 97 5.46 -19.86 -15.13
CA ASP A 97 5.90 -20.25 -13.79
C ASP A 97 5.69 -19.11 -12.81
N VAL A 98 4.86 -19.34 -11.77
CA VAL A 98 4.51 -18.36 -10.77
C VAL A 98 5.28 -18.59 -9.47
N PHE A 99 5.89 -17.54 -8.95
CA PHE A 99 6.53 -17.49 -7.64
C PHE A 99 5.83 -16.45 -6.77
N ILE A 100 5.56 -16.79 -5.52
CA ILE A 100 4.89 -15.89 -4.56
C ILE A 100 5.79 -15.76 -3.35
N ASP A 101 6.28 -14.54 -3.12
CA ASP A 101 7.05 -14.18 -1.94
C ASP A 101 6.19 -13.33 -1.01
N ILE A 102 6.13 -13.71 0.25
CA ILE A 102 5.35 -13.02 1.27
C ILE A 102 6.31 -12.25 2.17
N ILE A 103 6.07 -10.96 2.30
CA ILE A 103 6.83 -10.06 3.18
C ILE A 103 5.90 -9.58 4.28
N GLU A 104 6.27 -9.84 5.52
CA GLU A 104 5.52 -9.35 6.67
C GLU A 104 5.71 -7.85 6.89
N VAL A 105 4.61 -7.17 7.21
CA VAL A 105 4.62 -5.76 7.63
C VAL A 105 4.61 -5.71 9.15
N ASN A 106 5.77 -5.46 9.76
CA ASN A 106 5.96 -5.47 11.22
C ASN A 106 5.09 -4.43 11.95
N LYS A 107 4.79 -3.29 11.32
CA LYS A 107 4.02 -2.19 11.92
C LYS A 107 2.87 -1.80 10.98
N PRO A 108 1.76 -2.53 10.99
CA PRO A 108 0.61 -2.26 10.12
C PRO A 108 -0.02 -0.90 10.37
N GLU A 109 0.13 -0.33 11.56
CA GLU A 109 -0.37 0.99 11.93
C GLU A 109 0.40 2.15 11.26
N LEU A 110 1.60 1.87 10.73
CA LEU A 110 2.42 2.82 9.96
C LEU A 110 2.27 2.62 8.44
N ASP A 111 1.40 1.72 8.01
CA ASP A 111 1.08 1.51 6.60
C ASP A 111 -0.23 2.21 6.25
N ALA A 112 -0.16 3.16 5.31
CA ALA A 112 -1.30 4.01 5.00
C ALA A 112 -2.46 3.23 4.38
N GLN A 113 -2.19 2.18 3.58
CA GLN A 113 -3.23 1.37 2.96
C GLN A 113 -3.98 0.54 4.00
N LEU A 114 -3.26 -0.10 4.92
CA LEU A 114 -3.86 -0.90 5.99
C LEU A 114 -4.68 -0.06 6.96
N VAL A 115 -4.20 1.15 7.27
CA VAL A 115 -4.96 2.10 8.10
C VAL A 115 -6.23 2.55 7.39
N ALA A 116 -6.19 2.84 6.08
CA ALA A 116 -7.37 3.21 5.30
C ALA A 116 -8.41 2.09 5.28
N GLU A 117 -7.98 0.86 5.03
CA GLU A 117 -8.85 -0.33 5.02
C GLU A 117 -9.45 -0.61 6.40
N ASN A 118 -8.69 -0.44 7.46
CA ASN A 118 -9.20 -0.61 8.83
C ASN A 118 -10.27 0.42 9.16
N ILE A 119 -10.09 1.68 8.76
CA ILE A 119 -11.12 2.73 8.94
C ILE A 119 -12.36 2.36 8.11
N ALA A 120 -12.20 1.95 6.85
CA ALA A 120 -13.31 1.55 5.99
C ALA A 120 -14.13 0.41 6.61
N LEU A 121 -13.47 -0.64 7.10
CA LEU A 121 -14.12 -1.75 7.80
C LEU A 121 -14.87 -1.31 9.06
N GLN A 122 -14.34 -0.34 9.82
CA GLN A 122 -15.03 0.21 10.99
C GLN A 122 -16.28 1.00 10.57
N LEU A 123 -16.24 1.75 9.47
CA LEU A 123 -17.39 2.47 8.93
C LEU A 123 -18.48 1.53 8.44
N GLU A 124 -18.11 0.45 7.77
CA GLU A 124 -19.05 -0.63 7.37
C GLU A 124 -19.75 -1.27 8.58
N LYS A 125 -19.03 -1.41 9.69
CA LYS A 125 -19.58 -1.86 10.99
C LYS A 125 -20.35 -0.78 11.75
N ARG A 126 -20.68 0.34 11.12
CA ARG A 126 -21.44 1.48 11.67
C ARG A 126 -20.79 2.14 12.89
N VAL A 127 -19.46 2.05 13.02
CA VAL A 127 -18.73 2.82 14.02
C VAL A 127 -18.75 4.31 13.61
N SER A 128 -18.91 5.23 14.58
CA SER A 128 -18.85 6.66 14.31
C SER A 128 -17.52 7.03 13.64
N PHE A 129 -17.59 7.74 12.50
CA PHE A 129 -16.41 8.11 11.71
C PHE A 129 -15.38 8.92 12.53
N ARG A 130 -15.84 9.80 13.44
CA ARG A 130 -14.94 10.58 14.31
C ARG A 130 -14.14 9.68 15.24
N ARG A 131 -14.78 8.65 15.80
CA ARG A 131 -14.12 7.69 16.68
C ARG A 131 -13.14 6.82 15.90
N ALA A 132 -13.54 6.34 14.72
CA ALA A 132 -12.67 5.53 13.86
C ALA A 132 -11.41 6.29 13.42
N MET A 133 -11.57 7.55 12.95
CA MET A 133 -10.44 8.39 12.55
C MET A 133 -9.50 8.69 13.73
N ARG A 134 -10.04 9.13 14.87
CA ARG A 134 -9.23 9.47 16.05
C ARG A 134 -8.45 8.27 16.55
N LYS A 135 -9.10 7.11 16.69
CA LYS A 135 -8.44 5.86 17.11
C LYS A 135 -7.27 5.51 16.18
N SER A 136 -7.45 5.64 14.87
CA SER A 136 -6.39 5.33 13.90
C SER A 136 -5.24 6.33 13.98
N VAL A 137 -5.51 7.62 14.17
CA VAL A 137 -4.49 8.66 14.35
C VAL A 137 -3.69 8.41 15.62
N ASP A 138 -4.36 8.17 16.76
CA ASP A 138 -3.72 7.91 18.05
C ASP A 138 -2.85 6.63 17.99
N SER A 139 -3.35 5.58 17.31
CA SER A 139 -2.59 4.35 17.11
C SER A 139 -1.32 4.61 16.31
N ALA A 140 -1.41 5.24 15.14
CA ALA A 140 -0.24 5.54 14.31
C ALA A 140 0.81 6.39 15.06
N LYS A 141 0.36 7.35 15.88
CA LYS A 141 1.24 8.18 16.71
C LYS A 141 1.99 7.38 17.75
N ARG A 142 1.34 6.43 18.43
CA ARG A 142 1.98 5.52 19.40
C ARG A 142 3.08 4.68 18.76
N PHE A 143 2.91 4.27 17.51
CA PHE A 143 3.91 3.52 16.75
C PHE A 143 5.03 4.38 16.16
N GLY A 144 4.99 5.71 16.37
CA GLY A 144 6.09 6.62 16.07
C GLY A 144 6.03 7.28 14.69
N CYS A 145 4.84 7.48 14.11
CA CYS A 145 4.73 8.32 12.92
C CYS A 145 5.06 9.78 13.25
N LYS A 146 5.74 10.49 12.34
CA LYS A 146 6.02 11.93 12.48
C LYS A 146 4.84 12.80 12.11
N GLY A 147 3.90 12.26 11.35
CA GLY A 147 2.66 12.91 11.02
C GLY A 147 1.70 12.02 10.26
N ILE A 148 0.43 12.21 10.50
CA ILE A 148 -0.66 11.49 9.85
C ILE A 148 -1.80 12.43 9.50
N LYS A 149 -2.35 12.24 8.31
CA LYS A 149 -3.60 12.88 7.89
C LYS A 149 -4.58 11.80 7.43
N VAL A 150 -5.77 11.85 7.98
CA VAL A 150 -6.90 10.99 7.57
C VAL A 150 -8.00 11.88 7.05
N ARG A 151 -8.55 11.58 5.88
CA ARG A 151 -9.72 12.27 5.31
C ARG A 151 -10.78 11.24 4.96
N VAL A 152 -11.98 11.50 5.40
CA VAL A 152 -13.16 10.71 5.09
C VAL A 152 -14.17 11.59 4.36
N SER A 153 -14.73 11.11 3.26
CA SER A 153 -15.66 11.88 2.41
C SER A 153 -16.81 11.00 1.92
N GLY A 154 -18.02 11.56 2.00
CA GLY A 154 -19.24 10.87 1.61
C GLY A 154 -20.42 11.26 2.53
N ARG A 155 -21.45 10.42 2.58
CA ARG A 155 -22.61 10.59 3.48
C ARG A 155 -22.27 10.12 4.89
N LEU A 156 -21.57 10.97 5.63
CA LEU A 156 -21.07 10.65 6.98
C LEU A 156 -22.26 10.48 7.96
N ASN A 157 -22.30 9.36 8.66
CA ASN A 157 -23.39 8.93 9.55
C ASN A 157 -24.78 8.84 8.86
N GLY A 158 -24.81 8.64 7.55
CA GLY A 158 -26.06 8.51 6.81
C GLY A 158 -26.77 9.82 6.45
N ASN A 159 -26.12 10.98 6.68
CA ASN A 159 -26.70 12.28 6.31
C ASN A 159 -26.95 12.35 4.80
N GLU A 160 -28.03 13.04 4.39
CA GLU A 160 -28.36 13.20 2.97
C GLU A 160 -27.30 13.97 2.20
N ILE A 161 -26.77 15.04 2.80
CA ILE A 161 -25.73 15.87 2.19
C ILE A 161 -24.37 15.27 2.48
N ALA A 162 -23.63 14.94 1.41
CA ALA A 162 -22.27 14.47 1.52
C ALA A 162 -21.33 15.58 1.99
N ARG A 163 -20.41 15.23 2.87
CA ARG A 163 -19.36 16.14 3.35
C ARG A 163 -18.05 15.44 3.51
N SER A 164 -16.97 16.20 3.67
CA SER A 164 -15.66 15.63 3.95
C SER A 164 -15.12 16.21 5.26
N GLU A 165 -14.64 15.32 6.12
CA GLU A 165 -13.95 15.67 7.36
C GLU A 165 -12.55 15.07 7.36
N TRP A 166 -11.61 15.75 8.00
CA TRP A 166 -10.23 15.29 8.09
C TRP A 166 -9.61 15.62 9.45
N TYR A 167 -8.68 14.76 9.86
CA TYR A 167 -7.81 14.99 11.00
C TYR A 167 -6.36 15.02 10.51
N LEU A 168 -5.58 15.94 11.05
CA LEU A 168 -4.14 16.05 10.84
C LEU A 168 -3.48 16.12 12.22
N ASP A 169 -2.49 15.25 12.43
CA ASP A 169 -1.63 15.30 13.62
C ASP A 169 -0.17 15.21 13.15
N GLY A 170 0.68 16.09 13.68
CA GLY A 170 2.08 16.19 13.28
C GLY A 170 2.29 16.92 11.96
N GLN A 171 3.46 16.67 11.34
CA GLN A 171 3.89 17.31 10.09
C GLN A 171 3.59 16.44 8.88
N LEU A 172 3.17 17.05 7.77
CA LEU A 172 2.97 16.34 6.50
C LEU A 172 3.53 17.14 5.32
N PRO A 173 4.85 17.08 5.07
CA PRO A 173 5.50 17.85 4.02
C PRO A 173 5.28 17.24 2.65
N LEU A 174 4.10 17.47 2.03
CA LEU A 174 3.71 16.85 0.75
C LEU A 174 4.61 17.24 -0.42
N HIS A 175 5.16 18.46 -0.39
CA HIS A 175 6.00 18.99 -1.47
C HIS A 175 7.49 18.60 -1.35
N THR A 176 7.91 18.04 -0.22
CA THR A 176 9.29 17.62 0.01
C THR A 176 9.53 16.25 -0.57
N LEU A 177 10.41 16.13 -1.58
CA LEU A 177 10.72 14.86 -2.26
C LEU A 177 11.38 13.83 -1.34
N ARG A 178 12.29 14.27 -0.47
CA ARG A 178 12.99 13.38 0.47
C ARG A 178 12.09 12.79 1.57
N ALA A 179 10.90 13.38 1.78
CA ALA A 179 9.97 12.91 2.81
C ALA A 179 9.37 11.56 2.42
N ASP A 180 9.50 10.56 3.30
CA ASP A 180 8.85 9.25 3.14
C ASP A 180 7.39 9.35 3.54
N ILE A 181 6.55 9.63 2.54
CA ILE A 181 5.10 9.70 2.71
C ILE A 181 4.46 8.48 2.06
N ASP A 182 3.77 7.72 2.87
CA ASP A 182 2.92 6.63 2.42
C ASP A 182 1.48 7.12 2.22
N TYR A 183 0.78 6.54 1.23
CA TYR A 183 -0.57 6.94 0.86
C TYR A 183 -1.45 5.71 0.69
N GLY A 184 -2.62 5.73 1.34
CA GLY A 184 -3.64 4.71 1.24
C GLY A 184 -4.99 5.27 0.83
N PHE A 185 -5.72 4.47 0.06
CA PHE A 185 -7.10 4.75 -0.34
C PHE A 185 -7.95 3.50 -0.14
N ALA A 186 -9.09 3.66 0.51
CA ALA A 186 -10.07 2.60 0.67
C ALA A 186 -11.49 3.16 0.54
N GLU A 187 -12.40 2.31 0.13
CA GLU A 187 -13.82 2.60 0.01
C GLU A 187 -14.58 1.75 1.01
N ALA A 188 -15.47 2.39 1.77
CA ALA A 188 -16.39 1.73 2.68
C ALA A 188 -17.78 1.71 2.06
N ASN A 189 -18.30 0.51 1.78
CA ASN A 189 -19.63 0.32 1.24
C ASN A 189 -20.65 0.30 2.39
N THR A 190 -21.37 1.41 2.55
CA THR A 190 -22.40 1.54 3.58
C THR A 190 -23.79 1.45 2.99
N THR A 191 -24.82 1.22 3.83
CA THR A 191 -26.22 1.20 3.39
C THR A 191 -26.69 2.51 2.76
N TYR A 192 -25.98 3.62 3.04
CA TYR A 192 -26.30 4.96 2.52
C TYR A 192 -25.43 5.38 1.32
N GLY A 193 -24.56 4.51 0.83
CA GLY A 193 -23.64 4.75 -0.27
C GLY A 193 -22.19 4.53 0.10
N VAL A 194 -21.29 4.87 -0.82
CA VAL A 194 -19.85 4.69 -0.66
C VAL A 194 -19.23 5.87 0.08
N ILE A 195 -18.39 5.56 1.06
CA ILE A 195 -17.57 6.55 1.77
C ILE A 195 -16.12 6.33 1.41
N GLY A 196 -15.48 7.34 0.82
CA GLY A 196 -14.05 7.30 0.48
C GLY A 196 -13.18 7.67 1.68
N VAL A 197 -12.18 6.85 1.97
CA VAL A 197 -11.18 7.06 3.01
C VAL A 197 -9.82 7.28 2.35
N LYS A 198 -9.13 8.38 2.67
CA LYS A 198 -7.78 8.67 2.23
C LYS A 198 -6.88 8.89 3.43
N THR A 199 -5.73 8.23 3.43
CA THR A 199 -4.75 8.34 4.51
C THR A 199 -3.39 8.72 3.97
N TRP A 200 -2.67 9.55 4.70
CA TRP A 200 -1.28 9.94 4.44
C TRP A 200 -0.51 9.74 5.72
N ILE A 201 0.58 9.02 5.68
CA ILE A 201 1.46 8.78 6.83
C ILE A 201 2.86 9.24 6.48
N TYR A 202 3.40 10.15 7.26
CA TYR A 202 4.78 10.61 7.17
C TYR A 202 5.65 9.85 8.18
N ARG A 203 6.59 9.07 7.67
CA ARG A 203 7.51 8.26 8.47
C ARG A 203 8.79 9.01 8.84
N GLY A 204 9.16 10.01 8.05
CA GLY A 204 10.38 10.82 8.21
C GLY A 204 11.05 11.11 6.88
N ASP A 205 12.19 11.77 6.94
CA ASP A 205 12.98 12.06 5.75
C ASP A 205 13.98 10.94 5.48
N ILE A 206 14.14 10.58 4.20
CA ILE A 206 15.16 9.66 3.72
C ILE A 206 16.29 10.51 3.18
N TYR A 207 17.47 10.40 3.81
CA TYR A 207 18.70 11.00 3.32
C TYR A 207 19.51 9.92 2.62
N GLU A 208 20.06 10.21 1.44
CA GLU A 208 21.02 9.34 0.79
C GLU A 208 22.25 9.21 1.70
N GLN A 209 22.50 8.02 2.20
CA GLN A 209 23.78 7.73 2.81
C GLN A 209 24.83 7.80 1.69
N LYS A 210 25.65 8.85 1.67
CA LYS A 210 26.84 8.89 0.80
C LYS A 210 27.59 7.58 1.05
N ARG A 211 27.57 6.66 0.07
CA ARG A 211 28.45 5.49 0.10
C ARG A 211 29.85 6.03 0.31
N ARG A 212 30.44 5.82 1.49
CA ARG A 212 31.86 6.06 1.71
C ARG A 212 32.57 5.21 0.66
N LYS A 213 33.18 5.86 -0.34
CA LYS A 213 34.09 5.17 -1.23
C LYS A 213 35.13 4.48 -0.32
N PRO A 214 35.37 3.17 -0.49
CA PRO A 214 36.46 2.56 0.26
C PRO A 214 37.69 3.41 -0.01
N ALA A 215 38.43 3.81 1.04
CA ALA A 215 39.69 4.53 0.93
C ALA A 215 40.59 3.68 0.03
N VAL A 216 40.94 4.21 -1.13
CA VAL A 216 41.92 3.58 -2.01
C VAL A 216 43.21 3.63 -1.19
N GLY A 217 43.63 2.45 -0.72
CA GLY A 217 44.88 2.32 -0.01
C GLY A 217 45.99 2.83 -0.88
N THR A 218 46.59 3.92 -0.46
CA THR A 218 47.87 4.41 -1.02
C THR A 218 48.92 3.36 -0.66
N SER A 219 49.21 2.46 -1.59
CA SER A 219 50.41 1.64 -1.50
C SER A 219 51.58 2.58 -1.64
N VAL A 220 52.24 2.86 -0.54
CA VAL A 220 53.56 3.48 -0.50
C VAL A 220 54.56 2.41 -0.90
N PHE A 221 55.24 2.61 -2.02
CA PHE A 221 56.53 1.99 -2.30
C PHE A 221 57.61 2.78 -1.61
#